data_a5710aee891fb0de381a67d168c5d209
#
_entry.id   a5710aee891fb0de381a67d168c5d209
#
_cell.length_a   1.000
_cell.length_b   1.000
_cell.length_c   1.000
_cell.angle_alpha   90.00
_cell.angle_beta   90.00
_cell.angle_gamma   90.00
#
_symmetry.space_group_name_H-M   'P 1'
#
loop_
_entity.id
_entity.type
_entity.pdbx_description
1 polymer ?
#
loop_
_entity_poly.entity_id
_entity_poly.type
_entity_poly.pdbx_seq_one_letter_code
_entity_poly.pdbx_strand_id
1 'polypeptide(L)'
;MLARTLFHESSQVKRLTIWDFDDTLAKTKSSIYVTNDKTGKTKKMNPGQYAVYKPKPGDVFDYSEFDKVIGAVPIKKVTDGMRKVAKAMSGHDVFVLTARGAYKPVKDYLSDIGINPQQFHVVALGDSNPKKKADWIEDMIDKHGYNDIYFIDDSIKNVRTVKRMLQTKDGIKFKVRHAKY
;
A
#
# COMPACT_ATOMS: atom_id res chain seq x y z
N MET A 1 -37.29 31.76 -25.23
CA MET A 1 -35.94 31.15 -25.19
C MET A 1 -35.51 31.08 -23.74
N LEU A 2 -35.60 29.90 -23.13
CA LEU A 2 -35.16 29.65 -21.74
C LEU A 2 -33.71 29.19 -21.81
N ALA A 3 -32.79 30.05 -21.33
CA ALA A 3 -31.41 29.66 -21.14
C ALA A 3 -31.32 28.58 -20.05
N ARG A 4 -30.98 27.36 -20.44
CA ARG A 4 -30.58 26.31 -19.51
C ARG A 4 -29.21 26.71 -18.93
N THR A 5 -29.22 27.24 -17.72
CA THR A 5 -28.02 27.40 -16.91
C THR A 5 -27.54 26.01 -16.56
N LEU A 6 -26.53 25.53 -17.25
CA LEU A 6 -25.78 24.32 -16.87
C LEU A 6 -25.03 24.66 -15.58
N PHE A 7 -25.62 24.31 -14.44
CA PHE A 7 -24.88 24.23 -13.20
C PHE A 7 -23.87 23.09 -13.38
N HIS A 8 -22.62 23.42 -13.64
CA HIS A 8 -21.51 22.53 -13.37
C HIS A 8 -21.48 22.39 -11.84
N GLU A 9 -22.09 21.34 -11.31
CA GLU A 9 -21.74 20.89 -9.96
C GLU A 9 -20.24 20.59 -9.99
N SER A 10 -19.45 21.46 -9.37
CA SER A 10 -18.05 21.16 -9.11
C SER A 10 -18.04 19.96 -8.18
N SER A 11 -17.78 18.77 -8.71
CA SER A 11 -17.66 17.57 -7.91
C SER A 11 -16.64 17.85 -6.81
N GLN A 12 -17.09 17.77 -5.55
CA GLN A 12 -16.24 18.04 -4.39
C GLN A 12 -15.02 17.11 -4.47
N VAL A 13 -13.80 17.68 -4.39
CA VAL A 13 -12.58 16.89 -4.43
C VAL A 13 -12.51 16.01 -3.17
N LYS A 14 -12.58 14.70 -3.37
CA LYS A 14 -12.40 13.71 -2.32
C LYS A 14 -11.09 12.95 -2.55
N ARG A 15 -10.11 13.23 -1.69
CA ARG A 15 -8.76 12.71 -1.85
C ARG A 15 -8.52 11.46 -1.05
N LEU A 16 -7.92 10.46 -1.69
CA LEU A 16 -7.40 9.23 -1.10
C LEU A 16 -5.89 9.20 -1.24
N THR A 17 -5.18 9.15 -0.12
CA THR A 17 -3.72 9.06 -0.10
C THR A 17 -3.30 7.70 0.44
N ILE A 18 -2.55 6.95 -0.34
CA ILE A 18 -2.23 5.55 -0.08
C ILE A 18 -0.72 5.36 -0.07
N TRP A 19 -0.23 4.76 0.99
CA TRP A 19 1.18 4.46 1.23
C TRP A 19 1.35 2.97 1.39
N ASP A 20 2.30 2.36 0.68
CA ASP A 20 2.77 1.04 1.04
C ASP A 20 3.62 1.08 2.31
N PHE A 21 3.82 -0.06 2.97
CA PHE A 21 4.55 -0.14 4.24
C PHE A 21 5.99 -0.60 4.06
N ASP A 22 6.21 -1.85 3.63
CA ASP A 22 7.53 -2.45 3.54
C ASP A 22 8.38 -1.80 2.43
N ASP A 23 9.61 -1.40 2.75
CA ASP A 23 10.51 -0.69 1.84
C ASP A 23 9.94 0.61 1.25
N THR A 24 8.80 1.08 1.76
CA THR A 24 8.18 2.38 1.43
C THR A 24 8.16 3.30 2.66
N LEU A 25 7.43 2.96 3.71
CA LEU A 25 7.41 3.70 4.99
C LEU A 25 8.50 3.23 5.95
N ALA A 26 8.82 1.94 5.96
CA ALA A 26 9.82 1.36 6.83
C ALA A 26 10.59 0.24 6.13
N LYS A 27 11.89 0.16 6.41
CA LYS A 27 12.68 -1.03 6.13
C LYS A 27 12.50 -2.02 7.26
N THR A 28 12.07 -3.24 6.96
CA THR A 28 11.87 -4.29 7.95
C THR A 28 12.86 -5.45 7.74
N LYS A 29 13.06 -6.24 8.79
CA LYS A 29 13.92 -7.44 8.75
C LYS A 29 13.10 -8.73 8.63
N SER A 30 11.81 -8.64 8.33
CA SER A 30 10.95 -9.82 8.13
C SER A 30 11.44 -10.65 6.94
N SER A 31 11.42 -11.95 7.11
CA SER A 31 11.91 -12.91 6.12
C SER A 31 10.82 -13.92 5.76
N ILE A 32 10.97 -14.52 4.59
CA ILE A 32 10.17 -15.63 4.12
C ILE A 32 11.03 -16.91 4.27
N TYR A 33 10.47 -17.95 4.86
CA TYR A 33 11.13 -19.26 4.90
C TYR A 33 10.49 -20.17 3.87
N VAL A 34 11.31 -20.82 3.06
CA VAL A 34 10.88 -21.78 2.05
C VAL A 34 11.45 -23.13 2.43
N THR A 35 10.61 -24.06 2.77
CA THR A 35 10.99 -25.44 3.09
C THR A 35 10.53 -26.35 1.96
N ASN A 36 11.47 -27.09 1.35
CA ASN A 36 11.11 -28.09 0.38
C ASN A 36 10.76 -29.41 1.09
N ASP A 37 9.52 -29.86 0.97
CA ASP A 37 8.97 -31.04 1.66
C ASP A 37 9.64 -32.35 1.27
N LYS A 38 10.18 -32.44 0.01
CA LYS A 38 10.88 -33.63 -0.49
C LYS A 38 12.29 -33.77 0.05
N THR A 39 12.95 -32.66 0.36
CA THR A 39 14.36 -32.64 0.78
C THR A 39 14.56 -32.21 2.22
N GLY A 40 13.52 -31.64 2.87
CA GLY A 40 13.59 -31.08 4.21
C GLY A 40 14.45 -29.81 4.31
N LYS A 41 14.98 -29.30 3.21
CA LYS A 41 15.87 -28.12 3.22
C LYS A 41 15.07 -26.84 3.33
N THR A 42 15.42 -26.00 4.31
CA THR A 42 14.83 -24.67 4.50
C THR A 42 15.78 -23.58 4.01
N LYS A 43 15.26 -22.63 3.27
CA LYS A 43 15.95 -21.41 2.82
C LYS A 43 15.26 -20.20 3.38
N LYS A 44 16.03 -19.33 4.05
CA LYS A 44 15.58 -18.01 4.48
C LYS A 44 15.81 -16.98 3.35
N MET A 45 14.82 -16.18 3.05
CA MET A 45 14.86 -15.14 2.00
C MET A 45 14.30 -13.83 2.53
N ASN A 46 14.91 -12.72 2.12
CA ASN A 46 14.29 -11.41 2.26
C ASN A 46 13.25 -11.18 1.13
N PRO A 47 12.39 -10.14 1.24
CA PRO A 47 11.36 -9.86 0.23
C PRO A 47 11.92 -9.70 -1.19
N GLY A 48 13.07 -9.03 -1.36
CA GLY A 48 13.70 -8.86 -2.67
C GLY A 48 14.16 -10.19 -3.29
N GLN A 49 14.72 -11.09 -2.49
CA GLN A 49 15.10 -12.43 -2.93
C GLN A 49 13.87 -13.27 -3.29
N TYR A 50 12.79 -13.14 -2.50
CA TYR A 50 11.54 -13.83 -2.76
C TYR A 50 10.88 -13.34 -4.05
N ALA A 51 10.91 -12.05 -4.33
CA ALA A 51 10.29 -11.46 -5.53
C ALA A 51 10.82 -12.03 -6.86
N VAL A 52 12.06 -12.58 -6.85
CA VAL A 52 12.71 -13.20 -8.02
C VAL A 52 12.83 -14.71 -7.89
N TYR A 53 12.38 -15.28 -6.77
CA TYR A 53 12.42 -16.72 -6.53
C TYR A 53 11.43 -17.44 -7.45
N LYS A 54 11.88 -18.54 -8.03
CA LYS A 54 11.03 -19.44 -8.82
C LYS A 54 10.68 -20.65 -7.96
N PRO A 55 9.41 -20.78 -7.53
CA PRO A 55 8.97 -21.91 -6.73
C PRO A 55 9.26 -23.26 -7.41
N LYS A 56 9.68 -24.23 -6.64
CA LYS A 56 9.93 -25.60 -7.08
C LYS A 56 8.82 -26.52 -6.55
N PRO A 57 8.57 -27.66 -7.21
CA PRO A 57 7.65 -28.66 -6.68
C PRO A 57 8.06 -29.10 -5.27
N GLY A 58 7.13 -29.02 -4.31
CA GLY A 58 7.34 -29.32 -2.89
C GLY A 58 7.83 -28.15 -2.03
N ASP A 59 7.89 -26.93 -2.57
CA ASP A 59 8.20 -25.75 -1.77
C ASP A 59 6.97 -25.29 -0.97
N VAL A 60 7.13 -25.23 0.35
CA VAL A 60 6.17 -24.70 1.31
C VAL A 60 6.72 -23.39 1.87
N PHE A 61 5.88 -22.34 1.85
CA PHE A 61 6.28 -20.99 2.25
C PHE A 61 5.72 -20.65 3.64
N ASP A 62 6.57 -20.12 4.51
CA ASP A 62 6.20 -19.56 5.80
C ASP A 62 6.43 -18.04 5.79
N TYR A 63 5.35 -17.29 5.98
CA TYR A 63 5.30 -15.82 6.03
C TYR A 63 5.05 -15.30 7.45
N SER A 64 5.14 -16.13 8.48
CA SER A 64 4.77 -15.80 9.88
C SER A 64 5.51 -14.58 10.44
N GLU A 65 6.74 -14.29 9.95
CA GLU A 65 7.43 -13.06 10.35
C GLU A 65 6.74 -11.78 9.87
N PHE A 66 5.85 -11.86 8.88
CA PHE A 66 5.07 -10.70 8.41
C PHE A 66 3.82 -10.42 9.26
N ASP A 67 3.49 -11.32 10.19
CA ASP A 67 2.47 -11.07 11.22
C ASP A 67 3.00 -10.12 12.33
N LYS A 68 4.29 -9.76 12.25
CA LYS A 68 4.97 -8.84 13.17
C LYS A 68 5.77 -7.80 12.38
N VAL A 69 6.09 -6.68 13.02
CA VAL A 69 7.01 -5.69 12.47
C VAL A 69 8.37 -5.89 13.15
N ILE A 70 9.31 -6.56 12.47
CA ILE A 70 10.59 -6.97 13.03
C ILE A 70 11.69 -6.02 12.59
N GLY A 71 12.41 -5.43 13.56
CA GLY A 71 13.60 -4.61 13.33
C GLY A 71 13.38 -3.47 12.33
N ALA A 72 12.19 -2.86 12.36
CA ALA A 72 11.80 -1.81 11.44
C ALA A 72 12.57 -0.51 11.71
N VAL A 73 13.01 0.11 10.62
CA VAL A 73 13.63 1.45 10.62
C VAL A 73 12.80 2.34 9.69
N PRO A 74 12.30 3.49 10.17
CA PRO A 74 11.48 4.36 9.33
C PRO A 74 12.30 4.95 8.17
N ILE A 75 11.71 4.98 6.99
CA ILE A 75 12.26 5.71 5.84
C ILE A 75 11.83 7.17 6.01
N LYS A 76 12.65 7.91 6.75
CA LYS A 76 12.34 9.21 7.33
C LYS A 76 11.67 10.18 6.35
N LYS A 77 12.21 10.32 5.13
CA LYS A 77 11.66 11.23 4.11
C LYS A 77 10.19 10.93 3.78
N VAL A 78 9.83 9.66 3.68
CA VAL A 78 8.47 9.22 3.31
C VAL A 78 7.56 9.26 4.51
N THR A 79 8.03 8.78 5.65
CA THR A 79 7.28 8.78 6.91
C THR A 79 6.94 10.20 7.36
N ASP A 80 7.87 11.15 7.22
CA ASP A 80 7.61 12.57 7.51
C ASP A 80 6.59 13.16 6.51
N GLY A 81 6.63 12.73 5.24
CA GLY A 81 5.62 13.09 4.24
C GLY A 81 4.23 12.60 4.62
N MET A 82 4.10 11.32 5.00
CA MET A 82 2.84 10.75 5.49
C MET A 82 2.33 11.50 6.73
N ARG A 83 3.20 11.77 7.71
CA ARG A 83 2.85 12.50 8.93
C ARG A 83 2.29 13.89 8.64
N LYS A 84 2.88 14.61 7.67
CA LYS A 84 2.38 15.94 7.26
C LYS A 84 1.00 15.84 6.61
N VAL A 85 0.80 14.87 5.71
CA VAL A 85 -0.50 14.66 5.05
C VAL A 85 -1.57 14.27 6.05
N ALA A 86 -1.27 13.35 6.97
CA ALA A 86 -2.18 12.90 8.01
C ALA A 86 -2.63 14.05 8.94
N LYS A 87 -1.76 15.02 9.22
CA LYS A 87 -2.09 16.22 10.02
C LYS A 87 -2.90 17.27 9.26
N ALA A 88 -2.81 17.33 7.94
CA ALA A 88 -3.42 18.39 7.12
C ALA A 88 -4.94 18.33 6.96
N MET A 89 -5.57 17.35 7.34
CA MET A 89 -6.89 16.95 7.83
C MET A 89 -8.18 17.60 7.34
N SER A 90 -8.40 18.12 6.20
CA SER A 90 -9.78 18.25 5.72
C SER A 90 -9.96 17.67 4.33
N GLY A 91 -10.85 16.68 4.20
CA GLY A 91 -11.17 16.03 2.93
C GLY A 91 -10.10 15.05 2.39
N HIS A 92 -9.20 14.59 3.26
CA HIS A 92 -8.16 13.61 2.91
C HIS A 92 -8.29 12.36 3.77
N ASP A 93 -8.45 11.23 3.13
CA ASP A 93 -8.32 9.95 3.82
C ASP A 93 -6.93 9.36 3.56
N VAL A 94 -6.27 8.94 4.63
CA VAL A 94 -4.90 8.39 4.59
C VAL A 94 -4.93 6.92 4.92
N PHE A 95 -4.43 6.11 4.00
CA PHE A 95 -4.35 4.66 4.15
C PHE A 95 -2.93 4.15 3.99
N VAL A 96 -2.58 3.16 4.79
CA VAL A 96 -1.45 2.29 4.56
C VAL A 96 -1.97 0.98 4.00
N LEU A 97 -1.61 0.65 2.77
CA LEU A 97 -2.07 -0.52 2.05
C LEU A 97 -0.91 -1.50 1.87
N THR A 98 -0.88 -2.54 2.67
CA THR A 98 0.23 -3.50 2.73
C THR A 98 -0.17 -4.89 2.25
N ALA A 99 0.79 -5.62 1.71
CA ALA A 99 0.65 -7.04 1.37
C ALA A 99 0.66 -7.97 2.60
N ARG A 100 1.02 -7.46 3.78
CA ARG A 100 1.00 -8.22 5.04
C ARG A 100 -0.39 -8.75 5.36
N GLY A 101 -0.47 -9.86 6.12
CA GLY A 101 -1.74 -10.44 6.57
C GLY A 101 -2.33 -9.76 7.83
N ALA A 102 -1.51 -9.05 8.60
CA ALA A 102 -1.93 -8.41 9.85
C ALA A 102 -1.75 -6.88 9.81
N TYR A 103 -2.84 -6.15 10.04
CA TYR A 103 -2.83 -4.68 10.05
C TYR A 103 -2.31 -4.09 11.37
N LYS A 104 -2.61 -4.76 12.50
CA LYS A 104 -2.35 -4.22 13.84
C LYS A 104 -0.88 -3.94 14.11
N PRO A 105 0.09 -4.82 13.82
CA PRO A 105 1.51 -4.56 14.05
C PRO A 105 2.04 -3.36 13.25
N VAL A 106 1.50 -3.15 12.03
CA VAL A 106 1.86 -1.98 11.20
C VAL A 106 1.30 -0.70 11.82
N LYS A 107 0.05 -0.73 12.30
CA LYS A 107 -0.60 0.41 12.94
C LYS A 107 0.11 0.79 14.24
N ASP A 108 0.44 -0.19 15.07
CA ASP A 108 1.16 0.00 16.34
C ASP A 108 2.53 0.64 16.07
N TYR A 109 3.32 0.07 15.16
CA TYR A 109 4.63 0.62 14.79
C TYR A 109 4.56 2.09 14.31
N LEU A 110 3.63 2.41 13.41
CA LEU A 110 3.47 3.78 12.92
C LEU A 110 3.03 4.75 14.03
N SER A 111 2.25 4.26 14.98
CA SER A 111 1.86 5.03 16.17
C SER A 111 3.05 5.26 17.10
N ASP A 112 3.88 4.26 17.33
CA ASP A 112 5.08 4.32 18.17
C ASP A 112 6.11 5.32 17.63
N ILE A 113 6.20 5.48 16.31
CA ILE A 113 7.06 6.50 15.69
C ILE A 113 6.39 7.88 15.56
N GLY A 114 5.25 8.08 16.23
CA GLY A 114 4.61 9.38 16.41
C GLY A 114 3.66 9.81 15.29
N ILE A 115 3.04 8.87 14.56
CA ILE A 115 1.92 9.18 13.66
C ILE A 115 0.62 8.89 14.43
N ASN A 116 -0.25 9.90 14.57
CA ASN A 116 -1.49 9.74 15.33
C ASN A 116 -2.38 8.64 14.69
N PRO A 117 -2.71 7.55 15.43
CA PRO A 117 -3.46 6.42 14.90
C PRO A 117 -4.91 6.73 14.48
N GLN A 118 -5.44 7.88 14.88
CA GLN A 118 -6.76 8.37 14.46
C GLN A 118 -6.72 9.06 13.09
N GLN A 119 -5.53 9.37 12.56
CA GLN A 119 -5.33 10.12 11.32
C GLN A 119 -5.02 9.23 10.12
N PHE A 120 -4.98 7.91 10.30
CA PHE A 120 -4.73 6.96 9.21
C PHE A 120 -5.38 5.60 9.48
N HIS A 121 -5.59 4.88 8.41
CA HIS A 121 -6.06 3.50 8.42
C HIS A 121 -4.99 2.57 7.87
N VAL A 122 -4.99 1.31 8.32
CA VAL A 122 -4.13 0.26 7.76
C VAL A 122 -5.01 -0.83 7.21
N VAL A 123 -4.76 -1.20 5.96
CA VAL A 123 -5.40 -2.32 5.28
C VAL A 123 -4.33 -3.35 4.94
N ALA A 124 -4.48 -4.53 5.52
CA ALA A 124 -3.61 -5.67 5.28
C ALA A 124 -4.31 -6.63 4.31
N LEU A 125 -3.74 -6.78 3.11
CA LEU A 125 -4.36 -7.56 2.03
C LEU A 125 -4.09 -9.07 2.15
N GLY A 126 -3.04 -9.47 2.85
CA GLY A 126 -2.60 -10.86 2.96
C GLY A 126 -2.13 -11.47 1.63
N ASP A 127 -1.81 -10.62 0.64
CA ASP A 127 -1.46 -11.06 -0.69
C ASP A 127 -0.52 -10.06 -1.36
N SER A 128 0.55 -10.55 -1.95
CA SER A 128 1.55 -9.74 -2.67
C SER A 128 1.24 -9.53 -4.16
N ASN A 129 0.12 -10.08 -4.65
CA ASN A 129 -0.29 -9.89 -6.05
C ASN A 129 -0.63 -8.40 -6.29
N PRO A 130 0.05 -7.75 -7.26
CA PRO A 130 -0.17 -6.33 -7.57
C PRO A 130 -1.62 -5.98 -7.89
N LYS A 131 -2.38 -6.94 -8.43
CA LYS A 131 -3.80 -6.76 -8.74
C LYS A 131 -4.63 -6.47 -7.48
N LYS A 132 -4.30 -7.07 -6.33
CA LYS A 132 -5.01 -6.86 -5.08
C LYS A 132 -4.99 -5.40 -4.61
N LYS A 133 -3.85 -4.73 -4.76
CA LYS A 133 -3.77 -3.28 -4.45
C LYS A 133 -4.58 -2.45 -5.44
N ALA A 134 -4.52 -2.78 -6.72
CA ALA A 134 -5.31 -2.07 -7.73
C ALA A 134 -6.82 -2.27 -7.52
N ASP A 135 -7.27 -3.50 -7.29
CA ASP A 135 -8.68 -3.82 -7.04
C ASP A 135 -9.21 -3.08 -5.80
N TRP A 136 -8.42 -3.03 -4.71
CA TRP A 136 -8.81 -2.29 -3.51
C TRP A 136 -8.96 -0.78 -3.80
N ILE A 137 -8.04 -0.18 -4.55
CA ILE A 137 -8.10 1.24 -4.91
C ILE A 137 -9.31 1.49 -5.82
N GLU A 138 -9.58 0.61 -6.77
CA GLU A 138 -10.74 0.67 -7.65
C GLU A 138 -12.04 0.63 -6.86
N ASP A 139 -12.16 -0.30 -5.91
CA ASP A 139 -13.28 -0.40 -4.98
C ASP A 139 -13.50 0.90 -4.18
N MET A 140 -12.43 1.54 -3.72
CA MET A 140 -12.52 2.81 -2.99
C MET A 140 -13.05 3.93 -3.89
N ILE A 141 -12.63 3.99 -5.15
CA ILE A 141 -13.15 4.94 -6.13
C ILE A 141 -14.64 4.68 -6.37
N ASP A 142 -15.01 3.45 -6.70
CA ASP A 142 -16.34 3.08 -7.15
C ASP A 142 -17.38 3.13 -6.01
N LYS A 143 -17.02 2.70 -4.81
CA LYS A 143 -17.94 2.63 -3.66
C LYS A 143 -17.97 3.90 -2.81
N HIS A 144 -16.88 4.66 -2.77
CA HIS A 144 -16.76 5.82 -1.87
C HIS A 144 -16.57 7.15 -2.61
N GLY A 145 -16.48 7.15 -3.94
CA GLY A 145 -16.44 8.36 -4.75
C GLY A 145 -15.14 9.17 -4.64
N TYR A 146 -14.01 8.52 -4.33
CA TYR A 146 -12.72 9.20 -4.38
C TYR A 146 -12.37 9.58 -5.82
N ASN A 147 -11.92 10.82 -6.02
CA ASN A 147 -11.61 11.36 -7.35
C ASN A 147 -10.24 12.04 -7.46
N ASP A 148 -9.46 12.06 -6.37
CA ASP A 148 -8.06 12.51 -6.36
C ASP A 148 -7.21 11.48 -5.60
N ILE A 149 -6.42 10.68 -6.32
CA ILE A 149 -5.71 9.51 -5.79
C ILE A 149 -4.21 9.78 -5.76
N TYR A 150 -3.60 9.61 -4.59
CA TYR A 150 -2.16 9.55 -4.45
C TYR A 150 -1.75 8.15 -3.98
N PHE A 151 -0.84 7.50 -4.71
CA PHE A 151 -0.30 6.19 -4.37
C PHE A 151 1.21 6.18 -4.45
N ILE A 152 1.88 5.60 -3.44
CA ILE A 152 3.33 5.41 -3.40
C ILE A 152 3.67 4.01 -2.91
N ASP A 153 4.59 3.34 -3.62
CA ASP A 153 4.99 1.94 -3.38
C ASP A 153 6.41 1.73 -3.92
N ASP A 154 7.22 0.89 -3.28
CA ASP A 154 8.57 0.54 -3.73
C ASP A 154 8.57 -0.49 -4.86
N SER A 155 7.51 -1.30 -4.95
CA SER A 155 7.35 -2.30 -6.01
C SER A 155 6.94 -1.67 -7.33
N ILE A 156 7.82 -1.71 -8.32
CA ILE A 156 7.51 -1.23 -9.68
C ILE A 156 6.32 -2.00 -10.31
N LYS A 157 6.08 -3.26 -9.90
CA LYS A 157 4.93 -4.04 -10.37
C LYS A 157 3.62 -3.44 -9.83
N ASN A 158 3.56 -3.12 -8.53
CA ASN A 158 2.41 -2.45 -7.91
C ASN A 158 2.15 -1.10 -8.58
N VAL A 159 3.19 -0.27 -8.68
CA VAL A 159 3.13 1.06 -9.32
C VAL A 159 2.55 1.00 -10.73
N ARG A 160 3.04 0.07 -11.56
CA ARG A 160 2.58 -0.08 -12.94
C ARG A 160 1.13 -0.58 -13.01
N THR A 161 0.76 -1.54 -12.15
CA THR A 161 -0.60 -2.12 -12.14
C THR A 161 -1.62 -1.09 -11.70
N VAL A 162 -1.37 -0.39 -10.60
CA VAL A 162 -2.25 0.69 -10.10
C VAL A 162 -2.34 1.82 -11.13
N LYS A 163 -1.22 2.25 -11.71
CA LYS A 163 -1.24 3.32 -12.73
C LYS A 163 -2.09 2.95 -13.95
N ARG A 164 -1.97 1.71 -14.45
CA ARG A 164 -2.79 1.24 -15.59
C ARG A 164 -4.28 1.27 -15.26
N MET A 165 -4.66 0.77 -14.09
CA MET A 165 -6.06 0.78 -13.65
C MET A 165 -6.57 2.22 -13.57
N LEU A 166 -5.84 3.15 -12.93
CA LEU A 166 -6.26 4.55 -12.81
C LEU A 166 -6.38 5.26 -14.17
N GLN A 167 -5.58 4.88 -15.17
CA GLN A 167 -5.65 5.42 -16.52
C GLN A 167 -6.95 5.02 -17.27
N THR A 168 -7.65 3.98 -16.83
CA THR A 168 -8.94 3.56 -17.42
C THR A 168 -10.15 4.24 -16.77
N LYS A 169 -9.95 5.04 -15.72
CA LYS A 169 -11.04 5.71 -14.98
C LYS A 169 -11.18 7.16 -15.40
N ASP A 170 -12.32 7.50 -15.98
CA ASP A 170 -12.63 8.88 -16.36
C ASP A 170 -12.87 9.75 -15.13
N GLY A 171 -12.44 11.02 -15.20
CA GLY A 171 -12.66 12.01 -14.14
C GLY A 171 -11.82 11.84 -12.89
N ILE A 172 -10.90 10.86 -12.86
CA ILE A 172 -10.00 10.63 -11.72
C ILE A 172 -8.68 11.36 -11.93
N LYS A 173 -8.39 12.29 -11.00
CA LYS A 173 -7.05 12.86 -10.88
C LYS A 173 -6.16 11.90 -10.08
N PHE A 174 -4.95 11.62 -10.56
CA PHE A 174 -4.06 10.74 -9.81
C PHE A 174 -2.58 11.10 -9.92
N LYS A 175 -1.83 10.69 -8.90
CA LYS A 175 -0.37 10.73 -8.87
C LYS A 175 0.13 9.42 -8.27
N VAL A 176 0.82 8.63 -9.08
CA VAL A 176 1.45 7.36 -8.67
C VAL A 176 2.96 7.54 -8.63
N ARG A 177 3.60 7.16 -7.53
CA ARG A 177 5.03 7.30 -7.32
C ARG A 177 5.69 5.97 -7.01
N HIS A 178 6.85 5.73 -7.62
CA HIS A 178 7.75 4.66 -7.23
C HIS A 178 8.68 5.19 -6.13
N ALA A 179 8.61 4.59 -4.94
CA ALA A 179 9.50 4.90 -3.84
C ALA A 179 10.91 4.36 -4.17
N LYS A 180 11.89 5.27 -4.20
CA LYS A 180 13.32 4.97 -4.39
C LYS A 180 14.12 5.75 -3.37
N TYR A 181 15.07 5.09 -2.71
CA TYR A 181 15.93 5.67 -1.68
C TYR A 181 17.39 5.30 -1.93
#